data_6015c406e124dad22500d8631b28e09f
#
_entry.id   6015c406e124dad22500d8631b28e09f
#
_cell.length_a   1.000
_cell.length_b   1.000
_cell.length_c   1.000
_cell.angle_alpha   90.00
_cell.angle_beta   90.00
_cell.angle_gamma   90.00
#
_symmetry.space_group_name_H-M   'P 1'
#
loop_
_entity.id
_entity.type
_entity.pdbx_description
1 polymer ?
#
loop_
_entity_poly.entity_id
_entity_poly.type
_entity_poly.pdbx_seq_one_letter_code
_entity_poly.pdbx_strand_id
1 'polypeptide(L)'
;MKDGMKQQKLVEKMTIEEKAAILSGKTVWQTREIDRLSIPSIFLSDGPHGIRKQAGAGDHLGLNASLNATCFPTAATIANSWNQDLGEEIGQALGEEAASMDVNIPVSYTHLRAHETEA
;
A
#
# COMPACT_ATOMS: atom_id res chain seq x y z
N MET A 1 18.67 -12.19 4.57
CA MET A 1 19.22 -12.12 5.94
C MET A 1 19.92 -10.80 6.26
N LYS A 2 20.67 -10.15 5.36
CA LYS A 2 21.35 -8.86 5.67
C LYS A 2 20.37 -7.68 5.88
N ASP A 3 19.25 -7.66 5.17
CA ASP A 3 18.29 -6.56 5.30
C ASP A 3 17.53 -6.56 6.63
N GLY A 4 17.15 -7.73 7.14
CA GLY A 4 16.48 -7.82 8.43
C GLY A 4 17.29 -7.27 9.61
N MET A 5 18.62 -7.47 9.58
CA MET A 5 19.51 -6.88 10.60
C MET A 5 19.64 -5.37 10.48
N LYS A 6 19.46 -4.81 9.28
CA LYS A 6 19.50 -3.36 9.06
C LYS A 6 18.24 -2.71 9.62
N GLN A 7 17.07 -3.28 9.35
CA GLN A 7 15.81 -2.80 9.89
C GLN A 7 15.76 -2.92 11.42
N GLN A 8 16.23 -4.04 11.97
CA GLN A 8 16.27 -4.21 13.43
C GLN A 8 17.12 -3.11 14.11
N LYS A 9 18.31 -2.83 13.57
CA LYS A 9 19.15 -1.74 14.09
C LYS A 9 18.49 -0.38 13.97
N LEU A 10 17.65 -0.18 12.95
CA LEU A 10 16.91 1.07 12.80
C LEU A 10 15.83 1.19 13.88
N VAL A 11 15.08 0.12 14.10
CA VAL A 11 14.06 0.05 15.17
C VAL A 11 14.66 0.24 16.56
N GLU A 12 15.86 -0.29 16.82
CA GLU A 12 16.56 -0.10 18.09
C GLU A 12 16.93 1.37 18.36
N LYS A 13 17.13 2.16 17.30
CA LYS A 13 17.43 3.59 17.42
C LYS A 13 16.21 4.48 17.64
N MET A 14 15.02 3.94 17.42
CA MET A 14 13.76 4.68 17.58
C MET A 14 13.41 4.82 19.06
N THR A 15 12.89 5.99 19.45
CA THR A 15 12.26 6.18 20.76
C THR A 15 10.90 5.46 20.81
N ILE A 16 10.34 5.34 22.01
CA ILE A 16 9.00 4.72 22.17
C ILE A 16 7.94 5.57 21.47
N GLU A 17 8.06 6.89 21.54
CA GLU A 17 7.15 7.83 20.88
C GLU A 17 7.23 7.70 19.36
N GLU A 18 8.42 7.56 18.79
CA GLU A 18 8.61 7.34 17.36
C GLU A 18 8.03 6.00 16.89
N LYS A 19 8.20 4.95 17.68
CA LYS A 19 7.58 3.65 17.42
C LYS A 19 6.06 3.72 17.45
N ALA A 20 5.49 4.40 18.43
CA ALA A 20 4.05 4.61 18.53
C ALA A 20 3.53 5.48 17.35
N ALA A 21 4.28 6.54 17.01
CA ALA A 21 3.90 7.45 15.94
C ALA A 21 3.83 6.76 14.57
N ILE A 22 4.78 5.87 14.25
CA ILE A 22 4.79 5.18 12.97
C ILE A 22 3.63 4.18 12.83
N LEU A 23 3.16 3.62 13.94
CA LEU A 23 2.02 2.72 13.98
C LEU A 23 0.66 3.43 13.93
N SER A 24 0.61 4.71 14.26
CA SER A 24 -0.65 5.46 14.37
C SER A 24 -1.06 6.23 13.12
N GLY A 25 -0.24 6.23 12.08
CA GLY A 25 -0.49 7.00 10.86
C GLY A 25 -0.38 8.51 11.04
N LYS A 26 -0.20 9.22 9.93
CA LYS A 26 -0.21 10.70 9.84
C LYS A 26 -1.55 11.19 9.32
N THR A 27 -2.07 10.50 8.35
CA THR A 27 -3.39 10.72 7.75
C THR A 27 -4.10 9.39 7.60
N VAL A 28 -5.25 9.38 6.95
CA VAL A 28 -6.00 8.15 6.59
C VAL A 28 -5.15 7.21 5.74
N TRP A 29 -4.26 7.77 4.89
CA TRP A 29 -3.54 7.03 3.88
C TRP A 29 -2.02 7.11 4.02
N GLN A 30 -1.48 7.75 5.05
CA GLN A 30 -0.04 7.96 5.16
C GLN A 30 0.49 7.55 6.53
N THR A 31 1.67 6.94 6.52
CA THR A 31 2.45 6.75 7.74
C THR A 31 3.17 8.04 8.13
N ARG A 32 3.64 8.10 9.38
CA ARG A 32 4.47 9.22 9.83
C ARG A 32 5.91 9.02 9.37
N GLU A 33 6.52 10.10 8.92
CA GLU A 33 7.96 10.19 8.72
C GLU A 33 8.70 10.30 10.04
N ILE A 34 9.96 9.88 10.07
CA ILE A 34 10.90 10.09 11.18
C ILE A 34 12.19 10.64 10.59
N ASP A 35 12.25 11.96 10.45
CA ASP A 35 13.34 12.66 9.76
C ASP A 35 14.71 12.36 10.37
N ARG A 36 14.80 12.28 11.68
CA ARG A 36 16.02 11.98 12.43
C ARG A 36 16.66 10.64 12.00
N LEU A 37 15.85 9.71 11.54
CA LEU A 37 16.29 8.38 11.10
C LEU A 37 16.17 8.20 9.58
N SER A 38 15.83 9.26 8.86
CA SER A 38 15.59 9.22 7.41
C SER A 38 14.54 8.17 7.00
N ILE A 39 13.51 8.00 7.82
CA ILE A 39 12.36 7.16 7.51
C ILE A 39 11.31 8.02 6.83
N PRO A 40 11.00 7.79 5.55
CA PRO A 40 10.01 8.58 4.83
C PRO A 40 8.59 8.22 5.26
N SER A 41 7.65 9.12 5.01
CA SER A 41 6.23 8.78 4.99
C SER A 41 5.94 7.84 3.82
N ILE A 42 5.12 6.84 4.06
CA ILE A 42 4.65 5.87 3.04
C ILE A 42 3.19 6.15 2.76
N PHE A 43 2.83 6.25 1.49
CA PHE A 43 1.45 6.43 1.06
C PHE A 43 0.82 5.07 0.74
N LEU A 44 -0.30 4.78 1.36
CA LEU A 44 -1.12 3.61 1.11
C LEU A 44 -2.36 4.03 0.33
N SER A 45 -2.87 3.19 -0.54
CA SER A 45 -4.12 3.43 -1.24
C SER A 45 -4.94 2.16 -1.32
N ASP A 46 -6.22 2.27 -1.18
CA ASP A 46 -7.13 1.19 -1.54
C ASP A 46 -7.45 1.23 -3.04
N GLY A 47 -8.29 0.32 -3.47
CA GLY A 47 -8.78 0.21 -4.84
C GLY A 47 -8.92 -1.27 -5.22
N PRO A 48 -10.13 -1.83 -5.17
CA PRO A 48 -10.33 -3.27 -5.41
C PRO A 48 -10.05 -3.69 -6.86
N HIS A 49 -10.03 -2.74 -7.79
CA HIS A 49 -9.84 -2.99 -9.22
C HIS A 49 -8.84 -2.03 -9.84
N GLY A 50 -7.95 -1.45 -9.07
CA GLY A 50 -6.97 -0.46 -9.49
C GLY A 50 -6.65 0.50 -8.36
N ILE A 51 -5.89 1.55 -8.64
CA ILE A 51 -5.52 2.54 -7.63
C ILE A 51 -6.67 3.53 -7.43
N ARG A 52 -7.07 3.73 -6.18
CA ARG A 52 -8.05 4.75 -5.82
C ARG A 52 -7.44 5.83 -4.94
N LYS A 53 -6.55 6.63 -5.52
CA LYS A 53 -5.95 7.74 -4.80
C LYS A 53 -6.91 8.93 -4.78
N GLN A 54 -7.25 9.41 -3.59
CA GLN A 54 -8.11 10.58 -3.43
C GLN A 54 -7.38 11.88 -3.78
N ALA A 55 -8.09 12.81 -4.42
CA ALA A 55 -7.53 14.06 -4.90
C ALA A 55 -7.56 15.16 -3.84
N GLY A 56 -7.12 14.92 -2.66
CA GLY A 56 -7.14 15.90 -1.57
C GLY A 56 -7.00 15.28 -0.21
N ALA A 57 -7.54 15.92 0.82
CA ALA A 57 -7.58 15.34 2.14
C ALA A 57 -8.43 14.06 2.09
N GLY A 58 -7.79 12.94 2.42
CA GLY A 58 -8.46 11.64 2.42
C GLY A 58 -9.62 11.60 3.43
N ASP A 59 -10.69 10.92 3.08
CA ASP A 59 -11.78 10.60 3.98
C ASP A 59 -11.96 9.10 4.11
N HIS A 60 -12.56 8.64 5.21
CA HIS A 60 -12.81 7.24 5.47
C HIS A 60 -13.98 6.66 4.67
N LEU A 61 -14.83 7.52 4.12
CA LEU A 61 -16.05 7.12 3.41
C LEU A 61 -15.84 7.03 1.89
N GLY A 62 -14.72 7.57 1.39
CA GLY A 62 -14.42 7.60 -0.04
C GLY A 62 -15.36 8.49 -0.84
N LEU A 63 -15.88 9.54 -0.23
CA LEU A 63 -16.81 10.49 -0.86
C LEU A 63 -16.09 11.56 -1.68
N ASN A 64 -14.81 11.79 -1.39
CA ASN A 64 -14.00 12.74 -2.13
C ASN A 64 -13.65 12.21 -3.52
N ALA A 65 -13.49 13.14 -4.45
CA ALA A 65 -13.05 12.82 -5.81
C ALA A 65 -11.72 12.06 -5.79
N SER A 66 -11.62 11.03 -6.59
CA SER A 66 -10.39 10.27 -6.80
C SER A 66 -9.71 10.69 -8.10
N LEU A 67 -8.40 10.51 -8.17
CA LEU A 67 -7.66 10.65 -9.43
C LEU A 67 -8.11 9.56 -10.40
N ASN A 68 -8.08 9.87 -11.69
CA ASN A 68 -8.37 8.88 -12.71
C ASN A 68 -7.28 7.82 -12.72
N ALA A 69 -7.71 6.57 -12.73
CA ALA A 69 -6.83 5.41 -12.76
C ALA A 69 -7.45 4.29 -13.59
N THR A 70 -6.64 3.32 -13.96
CA THR A 70 -7.10 2.16 -14.71
C THR A 70 -7.99 1.27 -13.86
N CYS A 71 -9.15 0.88 -14.40
CA CYS A 71 -9.99 -0.15 -13.81
C CYS A 71 -9.58 -1.52 -14.38
N PHE A 72 -8.78 -2.24 -13.62
CA PHE A 72 -8.38 -3.60 -13.98
C PHE A 72 -9.53 -4.60 -13.76
N PRO A 73 -9.45 -5.79 -14.39
CA PRO A 73 -10.40 -6.86 -14.09
C PRO A 73 -10.41 -7.23 -12.61
N THR A 74 -11.53 -7.73 -12.12
CA THR A 74 -11.63 -8.17 -10.73
C THR A 74 -10.65 -9.31 -10.43
N ALA A 75 -10.21 -9.45 -9.19
CA ALA A 75 -9.34 -10.55 -8.78
C ALA A 75 -9.95 -11.92 -9.12
N ALA A 76 -11.26 -12.08 -8.98
CA ALA A 76 -11.97 -13.29 -9.36
C ALA A 76 -11.91 -13.56 -10.88
N THR A 77 -12.04 -12.51 -11.70
CA THR A 77 -11.92 -12.61 -13.16
C THR A 77 -10.52 -13.03 -13.55
N ILE A 78 -9.49 -12.42 -12.96
CA ILE A 78 -8.08 -12.77 -13.23
C ILE A 78 -7.82 -14.22 -12.81
N ALA A 79 -8.27 -14.63 -11.64
CA ALA A 79 -8.11 -15.99 -11.14
C ALA A 79 -8.78 -17.03 -12.05
N ASN A 80 -9.95 -16.72 -12.62
CA ASN A 80 -10.66 -17.62 -13.54
C ASN A 80 -9.94 -17.81 -14.88
N SER A 81 -8.96 -16.99 -15.23
CA SER A 81 -8.16 -17.20 -16.42
C SER A 81 -7.19 -18.37 -16.30
N TRP A 82 -6.83 -18.76 -15.05
CA TRP A 82 -5.79 -19.75 -14.75
C TRP A 82 -4.44 -19.44 -15.40
N ASN A 83 -4.24 -18.19 -15.82
CA ASN A 83 -3.03 -17.73 -16.50
C ASN A 83 -2.18 -16.89 -15.52
N GLN A 84 -1.08 -17.46 -15.07
CA GLN A 84 -0.17 -16.79 -14.14
C GLN A 84 0.57 -15.61 -14.80
N ASP A 85 0.92 -15.73 -16.07
CA ASP A 85 1.65 -14.69 -16.82
C ASP A 85 0.76 -13.42 -16.93
N LEU A 86 -0.55 -13.61 -17.22
CA LEU A 86 -1.51 -12.52 -17.20
C LEU A 86 -1.61 -11.85 -15.84
N GLY A 87 -1.55 -12.64 -14.77
CA GLY A 87 -1.53 -12.12 -13.41
C GLY A 87 -0.31 -11.24 -13.13
N GLU A 88 0.85 -11.65 -13.62
CA GLU A 88 2.10 -10.90 -13.51
C GLU A 88 2.07 -9.61 -14.32
N GLU A 89 1.59 -9.65 -15.58
CA GLU A 89 1.43 -8.47 -16.42
C GLU A 89 0.51 -7.41 -15.78
N ILE A 90 -0.63 -7.85 -15.22
CA ILE A 90 -1.56 -6.96 -14.53
C ILE A 90 -0.90 -6.39 -13.27
N GLY A 91 -0.18 -7.22 -12.51
CA GLY A 91 0.56 -6.79 -11.33
C GLY A 91 1.62 -5.74 -11.65
N GLN A 92 2.35 -5.91 -12.75
CA GLN A 92 3.34 -4.95 -13.22
C GLN A 92 2.67 -3.62 -13.62
N ALA A 93 1.62 -3.66 -14.45
CA ALA A 93 0.91 -2.47 -14.87
C ALA A 93 0.32 -1.68 -13.68
N LEU A 94 -0.25 -2.40 -12.71
CA LEU A 94 -0.76 -1.82 -11.48
C LEU A 94 0.35 -1.15 -10.66
N GLY A 95 1.51 -1.81 -10.57
CA GLY A 95 2.67 -1.28 -9.86
C GLY A 95 3.25 -0.03 -10.50
N GLU A 96 3.32 0.01 -11.83
CA GLU A 96 3.77 1.18 -12.58
C GLU A 96 2.82 2.36 -12.42
N GLU A 97 1.50 2.11 -12.48
CA GLU A 97 0.50 3.14 -12.24
C GLU A 97 0.55 3.66 -10.79
N ALA A 98 0.67 2.77 -9.79
CA ALA A 98 0.83 3.14 -8.39
C ALA A 98 2.06 4.04 -8.18
N ALA A 99 3.20 3.66 -8.76
CA ALA A 99 4.43 4.44 -8.69
C ALA A 99 4.27 5.82 -9.34
N SER A 100 3.59 5.92 -10.48
CA SER A 100 3.32 7.19 -11.16
C SER A 100 2.45 8.14 -10.35
N MET A 101 1.67 7.60 -9.42
CA MET A 101 0.80 8.34 -8.50
C MET A 101 1.41 8.54 -7.12
N ASP A 102 2.70 8.22 -6.91
CA ASP A 102 3.35 8.25 -5.59
C ASP A 102 2.61 7.39 -4.54
N VAL A 103 2.07 6.26 -4.95
CA VAL A 103 1.48 5.25 -4.06
C VAL A 103 2.50 4.16 -3.81
N ASN A 104 2.86 3.95 -2.56
CA ASN A 104 3.86 2.95 -2.18
C ASN A 104 3.26 1.56 -1.95
N ILE A 105 2.03 1.50 -1.45
CA ILE A 105 1.36 0.25 -1.12
C ILE A 105 -0.10 0.28 -1.59
N PRO A 106 -0.44 -0.47 -2.63
CA PRO A 106 -1.83 -0.73 -2.99
C PRO A 106 -2.41 -1.83 -2.07
N VAL A 107 -3.24 -1.44 -1.12
CA VAL A 107 -3.68 -2.30 -0.01
C VAL A 107 -4.64 -3.41 -0.44
N SER A 108 -5.59 -3.12 -1.32
CA SER A 108 -6.73 -4.01 -1.56
C SER A 108 -6.36 -5.36 -2.18
N TYR A 109 -5.35 -5.42 -3.02
CA TYR A 109 -4.92 -6.68 -3.64
C TYR A 109 -4.15 -7.59 -2.68
N THR A 110 -3.41 -7.02 -1.76
CA THR A 110 -2.67 -7.78 -0.75
C THR A 110 -3.58 -8.28 0.37
N HIS A 111 -4.61 -7.50 0.68
CA HIS A 111 -5.53 -7.79 1.75
C HIS A 111 -6.42 -9.01 1.49
N LEU A 112 -6.81 -9.24 0.24
CA LEU A 112 -7.68 -10.37 -0.12
C LEU A 112 -7.08 -11.75 0.15
N ARG A 113 -5.84 -11.79 0.60
CA ARG A 113 -5.18 -13.05 0.88
C ARG A 113 -4.53 -13.18 2.19
N ALA A 114 -4.82 -12.21 3.01
CA ALA A 114 -4.09 -12.06 4.17
C ALA A 114 -4.63 -12.87 5.21
N HIS A 115 -5.11 -13.75 5.35
CA HIS A 115 -5.48 -14.45 6.43
C HIS A 115 -6.42 -15.27 6.56
N GLU A 116 -6.64 -15.32 5.77
CA GLU A 116 -7.26 -16.19 5.53
C GLU A 116 -7.26 -17.37 6.13
N THR A 117 -6.82 -17.46 6.64
CA THR A 117 -6.62 -18.23 7.21
C THR A 117 -7.12 -18.96 7.92
N GLU A 118 -7.22 -19.21 8.31
CA GLU A 118 -7.40 -20.05 8.91
C GLU A 118 -8.23 -20.40 9.52
N ALA A 119 -8.47 -20.97 9.46
CA ALA A 119 -9.50 -21.56 10.09
C ALA A 119 -9.38 -22.86 10.73
#